data_01cfccb35611bc1b5f4233bf75332b3d
#
_entry.id   01cfccb35611bc1b5f4233bf75332b3d
#
_cell.length_a   1.000
_cell.length_b   1.000
_cell.length_c   1.000
_cell.angle_alpha   90.00
_cell.angle_beta   90.00
_cell.angle_gamma   90.00
#
_symmetry.space_group_name_H-M   'P 1'
#
loop_
_entity.id
_entity.type
_entity.pdbx_description
1 polymer ?
#
loop_
_entity_poly.entity_id
_entity_poly.type
_entity_poly.pdbx_seq_one_letter_code
_entity_poly.pdbx_strand_id
1 'polypeptide(L)'
;MLCQTCSAFNDDEREYCYRCQNKLLVLSGVSSFEEDEIEEYEEEEDLSLDEHLLERVSALEEIVKRSAETLRSIVDAVQKHERAIFINQTGLLSVKEILEKKNVLTSDEVVELWESKMGEQMLALEKKQRFTERKDRMVSLFRGEKRERFLLLVADAEAAFDGFDPDRGMKYLEEAFRLDRDNYELSFFLGEMFFNDGNLDRAKSYLERTLEVQPDHFDAAVFYGVLLHEQQDLKGAERWLRRAIQISQESFLPYFSLGAIYARKGKLLRAQKFLEKAVQLEAIPQAYYLLGTIFYEKGQLERSIRSFQAALKLDPDYEEAIYHLGLCYLDRNWNRKAIECFQEALELNPNKMEYQQAVKIYEGVSGHVPVEGPAAQVVNTAESLASDGKYAEAIDHYRRAVDEEPDNVNILLPYALLCSHLDMNSEAISMARRILKHRPAEMVAAAAYTTLVEALRAEGNYKDANRALEEMLADYTSNYAKSIAYYEKAYNLAEMEESLDEALESAQLALRYSPKELKQFPLAALGWVYFKRRDFRSAVDFLSKSAELGPTATNLMHLGMALLESGEKDRARQVFRRAKSFKIKGAGLEEKILEQVRSATKLIDRLHQRRRKVAKS
;
A
#
# COMPACT_ATOMS: atom_id res chain seq x y z
N MET A 1 -26.49 21.65 -13.46
CA MET A 1 -26.36 20.97 -14.79
C MET A 1 -25.45 19.75 -14.70
N LEU A 2 -25.75 18.67 -15.41
CA LEU A 2 -24.89 17.48 -15.47
C LEU A 2 -23.91 17.62 -16.63
N CYS A 3 -22.61 17.45 -16.38
CA CYS A 3 -21.62 17.47 -17.44
C CYS A 3 -21.73 16.24 -18.35
N GLN A 4 -21.83 16.44 -19.64
CA GLN A 4 -22.03 15.37 -20.63
C GLN A 4 -20.76 14.52 -20.84
N THR A 5 -19.61 15.02 -20.44
CA THR A 5 -18.33 14.34 -20.63
C THR A 5 -17.91 13.51 -19.41
N CYS A 6 -18.14 14.00 -18.18
CA CYS A 6 -17.68 13.34 -16.95
C CYS A 6 -18.77 13.10 -15.90
N SER A 7 -20.04 13.37 -16.23
CA SER A 7 -21.22 13.21 -15.37
C SER A 7 -21.14 13.93 -14.00
N ALA A 8 -20.30 14.95 -13.88
CA ALA A 8 -20.24 15.78 -12.67
C ALA A 8 -21.40 16.76 -12.63
N PHE A 9 -22.02 16.94 -11.46
CA PHE A 9 -23.08 17.92 -11.25
C PHE A 9 -22.45 19.31 -11.08
N ASN A 10 -22.85 20.29 -11.89
CA ASN A 10 -22.35 21.67 -11.88
C ASN A 10 -23.50 22.63 -11.54
N ASP A 11 -23.17 23.78 -10.95
CA ASP A 11 -24.12 24.85 -10.74
C ASP A 11 -24.64 25.40 -12.06
N ASP A 12 -25.88 25.84 -12.11
CA ASP A 12 -26.55 26.24 -13.34
C ASP A 12 -25.98 27.52 -13.99
N GLU A 13 -25.13 28.27 -13.27
CA GLU A 13 -24.46 29.49 -13.74
C GLU A 13 -23.09 29.26 -14.39
N ARG A 14 -22.60 28.01 -14.45
CA ARG A 14 -21.26 27.71 -15.00
C ARG A 14 -21.32 27.39 -16.48
N GLU A 15 -20.50 28.06 -17.25
CA GLU A 15 -20.30 27.73 -18.67
C GLU A 15 -19.42 26.50 -18.91
N TYR A 16 -18.56 26.13 -17.93
CA TYR A 16 -17.61 25.04 -18.03
C TYR A 16 -17.70 24.13 -16.80
N CYS A 17 -17.60 22.83 -17.02
CA CYS A 17 -17.59 21.85 -15.95
C CYS A 17 -16.42 22.06 -14.99
N TYR A 18 -16.70 22.10 -13.67
CA TYR A 18 -15.66 22.29 -12.67
C TYR A 18 -14.66 21.12 -12.61
N ARG A 19 -15.08 19.92 -13.08
CA ARG A 19 -14.30 18.69 -12.97
C ARG A 19 -13.44 18.42 -14.20
N CYS A 20 -13.97 18.56 -15.41
CA CYS A 20 -13.27 18.25 -16.65
C CYS A 20 -13.05 19.46 -17.55
N GLN A 21 -13.49 20.65 -17.15
CA GLN A 21 -13.35 21.92 -17.85
C GLN A 21 -13.97 21.97 -19.27
N ASN A 22 -14.72 20.94 -19.67
CA ASN A 22 -15.45 20.98 -20.93
C ASN A 22 -16.65 21.93 -20.83
N LYS A 23 -16.92 22.65 -21.92
CA LYS A 23 -18.05 23.56 -22.01
C LYS A 23 -19.35 22.82 -21.77
N LEU A 24 -20.14 23.30 -20.82
CA LEU A 24 -21.45 22.76 -20.53
C LEU A 24 -22.42 23.26 -21.61
N LEU A 25 -23.09 22.33 -22.28
CA LEU A 25 -24.18 22.69 -23.20
C LEU A 25 -25.37 23.15 -22.35
N VAL A 26 -25.55 24.45 -22.26
CA VAL A 26 -26.75 25.05 -21.70
C VAL A 26 -27.83 24.84 -22.73
N LEU A 27 -28.73 23.91 -22.46
CA LEU A 27 -30.03 23.91 -23.12
C LEU A 27 -30.82 25.09 -22.49
N SER A 28 -30.63 26.28 -23.06
CA SER A 28 -31.36 27.45 -22.67
C SER A 28 -32.83 27.26 -23.00
N GLY A 29 -33.61 27.05 -21.99
CA GLY A 29 -35.03 26.94 -22.11
C GLY A 29 -35.71 26.70 -20.79
N VAL A 30 -35.65 27.64 -19.87
CA VAL A 30 -36.72 28.16 -19.02
C VAL A 30 -36.12 29.35 -18.26
N SER A 31 -36.45 30.56 -18.69
CA SER A 31 -36.27 31.77 -17.87
C SER A 31 -37.32 31.77 -16.77
N SER A 32 -36.84 32.01 -15.53
CA SER A 32 -37.67 32.37 -14.40
C SER A 32 -38.49 33.62 -14.74
N PHE A 33 -39.79 33.52 -14.52
CA PHE A 33 -40.68 34.66 -14.58
C PHE A 33 -40.33 35.64 -13.46
N GLU A 34 -39.94 36.86 -13.79
CA GLU A 34 -40.13 38.02 -12.96
C GLU A 34 -41.47 38.63 -13.37
N GLU A 35 -42.40 38.74 -12.42
CA GLU A 35 -43.60 39.57 -12.52
C GLU A 35 -43.15 41.00 -12.44
N ASP A 36 -43.28 41.76 -13.55
CA ASP A 36 -43.72 43.16 -13.49
C ASP A 36 -43.97 43.71 -14.92
N GLU A 37 -45.09 44.44 -15.00
CA GLU A 37 -45.56 45.37 -16.06
C GLU A 37 -46.25 44.77 -17.28
N ILE A 38 -47.58 44.86 -17.15
CA ILE A 38 -48.59 44.74 -18.23
C ILE A 38 -48.47 45.98 -19.12
N GLU A 39 -47.89 45.85 -20.33
CA GLU A 39 -48.20 46.72 -21.46
C GLU A 39 -48.91 45.87 -22.54
N GLU A 40 -50.06 46.39 -22.94
CA GLU A 40 -50.88 45.87 -24.03
C GLU A 40 -50.08 45.77 -25.31
N TYR A 41 -49.85 44.56 -25.83
CA TYR A 41 -49.47 44.33 -27.23
C TYR A 41 -50.43 43.34 -27.87
N GLU A 42 -50.75 43.68 -29.10
CA GLU A 42 -51.66 43.10 -30.04
C GLU A 42 -51.61 41.56 -30.15
N GLU A 43 -52.75 40.95 -30.45
CA GLU A 43 -53.04 39.54 -30.67
C GLU A 43 -51.99 38.92 -31.64
N GLU A 44 -50.96 38.26 -31.14
CA GLU A 44 -50.29 37.16 -31.84
C GLU A 44 -51.07 35.88 -31.62
N GLU A 45 -51.43 35.22 -32.72
CA GLU A 45 -52.19 33.95 -32.75
C GLU A 45 -51.60 32.95 -31.74
N ASP A 46 -52.40 32.61 -30.75
CA ASP A 46 -52.09 31.53 -29.78
C ASP A 46 -51.95 30.22 -30.55
N LEU A 47 -50.71 29.85 -30.88
CA LEU A 47 -50.39 28.51 -31.36
C LEU A 47 -50.88 27.50 -30.34
N SER A 48 -51.76 26.62 -30.77
CA SER A 48 -52.32 25.60 -29.87
C SER A 48 -51.19 24.79 -29.22
N LEU A 49 -51.39 24.34 -27.98
CA LEU A 49 -50.41 23.51 -27.23
C LEU A 49 -49.90 22.34 -28.09
N ASP A 50 -50.71 21.83 -28.97
CA ASP A 50 -50.41 20.75 -29.91
C ASP A 50 -49.45 21.17 -31.03
N GLU A 51 -49.53 22.41 -31.54
CA GLU A 51 -48.59 22.94 -32.55
C GLU A 51 -47.23 23.18 -31.94
N HIS A 52 -47.13 23.68 -30.72
CA HIS A 52 -45.88 23.87 -30.00
C HIS A 52 -45.22 22.51 -29.63
N LEU A 53 -46.00 21.51 -29.30
CA LEU A 53 -45.52 20.13 -29.10
C LEU A 53 -45.02 19.51 -30.41
N LEU A 54 -45.71 19.73 -31.52
CA LEU A 54 -45.29 19.26 -32.84
C LEU A 54 -43.97 19.91 -33.30
N GLU A 55 -43.79 21.21 -33.09
CA GLU A 55 -42.48 21.86 -33.38
C GLU A 55 -41.33 21.28 -32.54
N ARG A 56 -41.57 21.03 -31.25
CA ARG A 56 -40.56 20.42 -30.37
C ARG A 56 -40.23 18.98 -30.77
N VAL A 57 -41.23 18.20 -31.18
CA VAL A 57 -41.04 16.84 -31.69
C VAL A 57 -40.23 16.87 -32.99
N SER A 58 -40.58 17.75 -33.93
CA SER A 58 -39.81 17.93 -35.19
C SER A 58 -38.38 18.35 -34.96
N ALA A 59 -38.13 19.26 -34.02
CA ALA A 59 -36.79 19.67 -33.64
C ALA A 59 -35.98 18.50 -33.02
N LEU A 60 -36.62 17.69 -32.17
CA LEU A 60 -35.98 16.50 -31.57
C LEU A 60 -35.70 15.43 -32.64
N GLU A 61 -36.60 15.21 -33.57
CA GLU A 61 -36.40 14.28 -34.71
C GLU A 61 -35.20 14.71 -35.57
N GLU A 62 -35.05 16.00 -35.82
CA GLU A 62 -33.91 16.54 -36.57
C GLU A 62 -32.59 16.38 -35.81
N ILE A 63 -32.60 16.62 -34.49
CA ILE A 63 -31.42 16.38 -33.61
C ILE A 63 -31.06 14.90 -33.61
N VAL A 64 -32.01 14.00 -33.44
CA VAL A 64 -31.81 12.55 -33.49
C VAL A 64 -31.25 12.11 -34.84
N LYS A 65 -31.78 12.64 -35.93
CA LYS A 65 -31.31 12.36 -37.29
C LYS A 65 -29.87 12.81 -37.49
N ARG A 66 -29.52 14.04 -37.12
CA ARG A 66 -28.14 14.57 -37.17
C ARG A 66 -27.18 13.77 -36.29
N SER A 67 -27.62 13.38 -35.10
CA SER A 67 -26.83 12.53 -34.20
C SER A 67 -26.58 11.14 -34.80
N ALA A 68 -27.59 10.55 -35.45
CA ALA A 68 -27.46 9.27 -36.13
C ALA A 68 -26.52 9.34 -37.34
N GLU A 69 -26.56 10.42 -38.11
CA GLU A 69 -25.64 10.67 -39.24
C GLU A 69 -24.20 10.86 -38.74
N THR A 70 -24.01 11.59 -37.64
CA THR A 70 -22.69 11.76 -37.00
C THR A 70 -22.14 10.42 -36.48
N LEU A 71 -22.98 9.62 -35.81
CA LEU A 71 -22.59 8.30 -35.35
C LEU A 71 -22.21 7.38 -36.50
N ARG A 72 -22.95 7.41 -37.61
CA ARG A 72 -22.58 6.63 -38.82
C ARG A 72 -21.23 7.06 -39.37
N SER A 73 -20.95 8.36 -39.46
CA SER A 73 -19.65 8.86 -39.93
C SER A 73 -18.50 8.46 -39.02
N ILE A 74 -18.73 8.42 -37.70
CA ILE A 74 -17.75 7.93 -36.72
C ILE A 74 -17.50 6.43 -36.91
N VAL A 75 -18.57 5.63 -37.05
CA VAL A 75 -18.44 4.18 -37.27
C VAL A 75 -17.68 3.89 -38.56
N ASP A 76 -17.99 4.62 -39.64
CA ASP A 76 -17.25 4.47 -40.93
C ASP A 76 -15.78 4.87 -40.81
N ALA A 77 -15.47 5.92 -40.05
CA ALA A 77 -14.10 6.33 -39.75
C ALA A 77 -13.36 5.26 -38.94
N VAL A 78 -13.98 4.74 -37.89
CA VAL A 78 -13.41 3.65 -37.07
C VAL A 78 -13.13 2.42 -37.91
N GLN A 79 -14.08 1.98 -38.76
CA GLN A 79 -13.88 0.82 -39.64
C GLN A 79 -12.74 1.04 -40.67
N LYS A 80 -12.58 2.26 -41.19
CA LYS A 80 -11.46 2.62 -42.05
C LYS A 80 -10.13 2.55 -41.30
N HIS A 81 -10.09 3.03 -40.07
CA HIS A 81 -8.90 2.92 -39.24
C HIS A 81 -8.55 1.49 -38.89
N GLU A 82 -9.52 0.68 -38.50
CA GLU A 82 -9.31 -0.75 -38.23
C GLU A 82 -8.72 -1.49 -39.45
N ARG A 83 -9.27 -1.23 -40.65
CA ARG A 83 -8.73 -1.81 -41.89
C ARG A 83 -7.30 -1.34 -42.17
N ALA A 84 -6.99 -0.06 -41.96
CA ALA A 84 -5.65 0.47 -42.13
C ALA A 84 -4.66 -0.15 -41.15
N ILE A 85 -5.05 -0.30 -39.88
CA ILE A 85 -4.27 -0.96 -38.84
C ILE A 85 -4.00 -2.43 -39.26
N PHE A 86 -5.03 -3.17 -39.67
CA PHE A 86 -4.88 -4.56 -40.12
C PHE A 86 -3.92 -4.71 -41.31
N ILE A 87 -4.02 -3.84 -42.33
CA ILE A 87 -3.13 -3.86 -43.51
C ILE A 87 -1.69 -3.57 -43.06
N ASN A 88 -1.49 -2.55 -42.21
CA ASN A 88 -0.16 -2.20 -41.72
C ASN A 88 0.45 -3.33 -40.88
N GLN A 89 -0.32 -3.92 -39.97
CA GLN A 89 0.12 -5.05 -39.14
C GLN A 89 0.52 -6.25 -40.02
N THR A 90 -0.32 -6.61 -41.01
CA THR A 90 -0.03 -7.71 -41.91
C THR A 90 1.23 -7.45 -42.76
N GLY A 91 1.40 -6.20 -43.22
CA GLY A 91 2.60 -5.78 -43.94
C GLY A 91 3.86 -5.87 -43.07
N LEU A 92 3.82 -5.39 -41.85
CA LEU A 92 4.93 -5.47 -40.90
C LEU A 92 5.29 -6.92 -40.54
N LEU A 93 4.28 -7.77 -40.27
CA LEU A 93 4.50 -9.18 -40.00
C LEU A 93 5.16 -9.89 -41.21
N SER A 94 4.75 -9.57 -42.43
CA SER A 94 5.35 -10.13 -43.64
C SER A 94 6.80 -9.70 -43.83
N VAL A 95 7.13 -8.44 -43.54
CA VAL A 95 8.51 -7.94 -43.57
C VAL A 95 9.34 -8.63 -42.48
N LYS A 96 8.80 -8.73 -41.23
CA LYS A 96 9.45 -9.46 -40.14
C LYS A 96 9.79 -10.90 -40.54
N GLU A 97 8.83 -11.67 -41.07
CA GLU A 97 9.05 -13.04 -41.50
C GLU A 97 10.14 -13.16 -42.59
N ILE A 98 10.20 -12.21 -43.54
CA ILE A 98 11.23 -12.22 -44.58
C ILE A 98 12.61 -11.96 -43.97
N LEU A 99 12.74 -11.05 -43.04
CA LEU A 99 14.01 -10.70 -42.38
C LEU A 99 14.50 -11.83 -41.48
N GLU A 100 13.60 -12.49 -40.75
CA GLU A 100 13.90 -13.69 -39.95
C GLU A 100 14.35 -14.87 -40.82
N LYS A 101 13.64 -15.16 -41.90
CA LYS A 101 14.01 -16.22 -42.88
C LYS A 101 15.36 -15.98 -43.55
N LYS A 102 15.79 -14.73 -43.67
CA LYS A 102 17.10 -14.35 -44.18
C LYS A 102 18.20 -14.24 -43.11
N ASN A 103 17.90 -14.53 -41.85
CA ASN A 103 18.80 -14.37 -40.70
C ASN A 103 19.39 -12.96 -40.61
N VAL A 104 18.62 -11.93 -40.97
CA VAL A 104 19.05 -10.52 -40.87
C VAL A 104 18.75 -9.96 -39.49
N LEU A 105 17.64 -10.41 -38.86
CA LEU A 105 17.18 -9.99 -37.52
C LEU A 105 16.64 -11.19 -36.77
N THR A 106 16.77 -11.17 -35.44
CA THR A 106 16.09 -12.10 -34.54
C THR A 106 14.76 -11.52 -34.09
N SER A 107 13.84 -12.38 -33.61
CA SER A 107 12.55 -11.93 -33.09
C SER A 107 12.73 -11.01 -31.90
N ASP A 108 13.70 -11.30 -31.02
CA ASP A 108 13.97 -10.54 -29.80
C ASP A 108 14.50 -9.13 -30.10
N GLU A 109 15.42 -9.00 -31.09
CA GLU A 109 15.91 -7.69 -31.54
C GLU A 109 14.78 -6.80 -32.10
N VAL A 110 13.82 -7.40 -32.80
CA VAL A 110 12.66 -6.66 -33.34
C VAL A 110 11.75 -6.19 -32.21
N VAL A 111 11.49 -7.06 -31.20
CA VAL A 111 10.64 -6.73 -30.06
C VAL A 111 11.29 -5.61 -29.24
N GLU A 112 12.56 -5.74 -28.89
CA GLU A 112 13.29 -4.74 -28.11
C GLU A 112 13.31 -3.36 -28.79
N LEU A 113 13.59 -3.33 -30.11
CA LEU A 113 13.58 -2.09 -30.89
C LEU A 113 12.16 -1.49 -30.98
N TRP A 114 11.15 -2.35 -31.14
CA TRP A 114 9.75 -1.91 -31.24
C TRP A 114 9.27 -1.33 -29.93
N GLU A 115 9.55 -1.99 -28.80
CA GLU A 115 9.21 -1.49 -27.45
C GLU A 115 9.90 -0.14 -27.16
N SER A 116 11.19 -0.03 -27.49
CA SER A 116 11.94 1.21 -27.36
C SER A 116 11.31 2.34 -28.18
N LYS A 117 10.99 2.08 -29.46
CA LYS A 117 10.37 3.08 -30.34
C LYS A 117 8.95 3.44 -29.94
N MET A 118 8.18 2.46 -29.48
CA MET A 118 6.85 2.69 -28.95
C MET A 118 6.90 3.61 -27.72
N GLY A 119 7.83 3.35 -26.78
CA GLY A 119 8.06 4.19 -25.61
C GLY A 119 8.42 5.63 -25.99
N GLU A 120 9.35 5.83 -26.94
CA GLU A 120 9.70 7.17 -27.45
C GLU A 120 8.49 7.90 -28.05
N GLN A 121 7.67 7.21 -28.84
CA GLN A 121 6.48 7.81 -29.47
C GLN A 121 5.38 8.13 -28.47
N MET A 122 5.15 7.23 -27.49
CA MET A 122 4.18 7.51 -26.41
C MET A 122 4.58 8.74 -25.60
N LEU A 123 5.85 8.87 -25.24
CA LEU A 123 6.37 10.03 -24.54
C LEU A 123 6.23 11.33 -25.37
N ALA A 124 6.52 11.25 -26.67
CA ALA A 124 6.34 12.40 -27.59
C ALA A 124 4.86 12.80 -27.68
N LEU A 125 3.95 11.82 -27.73
CA LEU A 125 2.50 12.09 -27.76
C LEU A 125 2.01 12.71 -26.47
N GLU A 126 2.48 12.25 -25.32
CA GLU A 126 2.16 12.85 -24.02
C GLU A 126 2.62 14.30 -23.95
N LYS A 127 3.87 14.60 -24.35
CA LYS A 127 4.39 15.98 -24.40
C LYS A 127 3.55 16.87 -25.30
N LYS A 128 3.16 16.36 -26.48
CA LYS A 128 2.28 17.07 -27.41
C LYS A 128 0.92 17.39 -26.77
N GLN A 129 0.28 16.39 -26.14
CA GLN A 129 -1.01 16.57 -25.51
C GLN A 129 -0.95 17.65 -24.41
N ARG A 130 0.01 17.55 -23.51
CA ARG A 130 0.22 18.52 -22.43
C ARG A 130 0.51 19.93 -22.95
N PHE A 131 1.27 20.04 -24.05
CA PHE A 131 1.50 21.32 -24.70
C PHE A 131 0.20 21.91 -25.27
N THR A 132 -0.59 21.10 -25.98
CA THR A 132 -1.85 21.54 -26.57
C THR A 132 -2.83 22.06 -25.51
N GLU A 133 -2.91 21.38 -24.36
CA GLU A 133 -3.78 21.78 -23.23
C GLU A 133 -3.38 23.13 -22.62
N ARG A 134 -2.11 23.52 -22.69
CA ARG A 134 -1.56 24.71 -22.03
C ARG A 134 -1.20 25.86 -22.96
N LYS A 135 -1.09 25.63 -24.26
CA LYS A 135 -0.67 26.56 -25.28
C LYS A 135 -1.42 27.91 -25.21
N ASP A 136 -2.75 27.86 -25.15
CA ASP A 136 -3.57 29.07 -25.15
C ASP A 136 -3.33 29.92 -23.90
N ARG A 137 -3.10 29.31 -22.75
CA ARG A 137 -2.73 29.99 -21.52
C ARG A 137 -1.34 30.63 -21.61
N MET A 138 -0.35 29.90 -22.16
CA MET A 138 0.99 30.46 -22.39
C MET A 138 0.93 31.73 -23.28
N VAL A 139 0.13 31.66 -24.34
CA VAL A 139 -0.05 32.77 -25.28
C VAL A 139 -0.78 33.96 -24.63
N SER A 140 -1.81 33.69 -23.83
CA SER A 140 -2.60 34.72 -23.15
C SER A 140 -1.81 35.47 -22.06
N LEU A 141 -0.89 34.81 -21.42
CA LEU A 141 -0.06 35.33 -20.33
C LEU A 141 1.17 36.09 -20.80
N PHE A 142 1.48 36.12 -22.12
CA PHE A 142 2.65 36.80 -22.64
C PHE A 142 2.60 38.30 -22.40
N ARG A 143 3.62 38.84 -21.75
CA ARG A 143 3.78 40.29 -21.42
C ARG A 143 5.01 40.93 -22.00
N GLY A 144 5.85 40.19 -22.73
CA GLY A 144 7.05 40.68 -23.35
C GLY A 144 6.80 41.62 -24.54
N GLU A 145 7.83 42.37 -24.97
CA GLU A 145 7.72 43.32 -26.08
C GLU A 145 7.61 42.64 -27.46
N LYS A 146 8.18 41.45 -27.64
CA LYS A 146 8.32 40.77 -28.95
C LYS A 146 7.23 39.71 -29.16
N ARG A 147 5.96 40.11 -29.09
CA ARG A 147 4.81 39.21 -29.19
C ARG A 147 4.79 38.35 -30.48
N GLU A 148 5.06 38.97 -31.63
CA GLU A 148 5.07 38.25 -32.92
C GLU A 148 6.14 37.13 -32.93
N ARG A 149 7.34 37.42 -32.43
CA ARG A 149 8.42 36.42 -32.33
C ARG A 149 8.06 35.32 -31.36
N PHE A 150 7.41 35.64 -30.24
CA PHE A 150 6.94 34.66 -29.27
C PHE A 150 5.90 33.71 -29.90
N LEU A 151 4.90 34.24 -30.59
CA LEU A 151 3.88 33.47 -31.30
C LEU A 151 4.47 32.56 -32.37
N LEU A 152 5.48 33.07 -33.11
CA LEU A 152 6.18 32.25 -34.11
C LEU A 152 6.89 31.04 -33.44
N LEU A 153 7.61 31.28 -32.33
CA LEU A 153 8.30 30.20 -31.61
C LEU A 153 7.34 29.18 -31.02
N VAL A 154 6.18 29.62 -30.52
CA VAL A 154 5.12 28.71 -30.03
C VAL A 154 4.54 27.87 -31.19
N ALA A 155 4.34 28.47 -32.36
CA ALA A 155 3.89 27.78 -33.57
C ALA A 155 4.96 26.77 -34.10
N ASP A 156 6.24 27.17 -34.07
CA ASP A 156 7.35 26.30 -34.46
C ASP A 156 7.48 25.10 -33.47
N ALA A 157 7.22 25.35 -32.18
CA ALA A 157 7.18 24.28 -31.18
C ALA A 157 6.02 23.32 -31.43
N GLU A 158 4.83 23.85 -31.76
CA GLU A 158 3.67 23.04 -32.12
C GLU A 158 3.97 22.14 -33.33
N ALA A 159 4.52 22.72 -34.40
CA ALA A 159 4.90 21.98 -35.61
C ALA A 159 5.95 20.88 -35.30
N ALA A 160 6.88 21.14 -34.38
CA ALA A 160 7.86 20.17 -33.95
C ALA A 160 7.21 19.01 -33.16
N PHE A 161 6.30 19.30 -32.23
CA PHE A 161 5.53 18.26 -31.52
C PHE A 161 4.62 17.46 -32.46
N ASP A 162 4.02 18.12 -33.46
CA ASP A 162 3.24 17.44 -34.49
C ASP A 162 4.10 16.51 -35.35
N GLY A 163 5.35 16.89 -35.59
CA GLY A 163 6.35 16.09 -36.30
C GLY A 163 7.04 15.02 -35.43
N PHE A 164 6.58 14.77 -34.21
CA PHE A 164 7.19 13.83 -33.25
C PHE A 164 8.67 14.14 -32.93
N ASP A 165 9.06 15.42 -32.94
CA ASP A 165 10.37 15.92 -32.51
C ASP A 165 10.23 16.79 -31.25
N PRO A 166 10.00 16.15 -30.07
CA PRO A 166 9.77 16.89 -28.83
C PRO A 166 11.00 17.70 -28.39
N ASP A 167 12.21 17.24 -28.67
CA ASP A 167 13.43 17.94 -28.31
C ASP A 167 13.57 19.28 -29.01
N ARG A 168 13.17 19.31 -30.26
CA ARG A 168 13.14 20.58 -31.04
C ARG A 168 12.02 21.50 -30.56
N GLY A 169 10.85 20.91 -30.25
CA GLY A 169 9.74 21.65 -29.65
C GLY A 169 10.15 22.32 -28.34
N MET A 170 10.81 21.59 -27.45
CA MET A 170 11.33 22.11 -26.18
C MET A 170 12.34 23.24 -26.37
N LYS A 171 13.25 23.16 -27.37
CA LYS A 171 14.20 24.24 -27.68
C LYS A 171 13.49 25.52 -28.11
N TYR A 172 12.47 25.45 -28.95
CA TYR A 172 11.68 26.62 -29.33
C TYR A 172 10.95 27.23 -28.12
N LEU A 173 10.42 26.42 -27.22
CA LEU A 173 9.78 26.92 -26.01
C LEU A 173 10.77 27.55 -25.03
N GLU A 174 11.99 27.04 -24.95
CA GLU A 174 13.04 27.71 -24.17
C GLU A 174 13.45 29.08 -24.77
N GLU A 175 13.49 29.20 -26.10
CA GLU A 175 13.71 30.49 -26.76
C GLU A 175 12.53 31.42 -26.49
N ALA A 176 11.31 30.94 -26.54
CA ALA A 176 10.11 31.69 -26.20
C ALA A 176 10.15 32.18 -24.74
N PHE A 177 10.58 31.35 -23.81
CA PHE A 177 10.74 31.72 -22.40
C PHE A 177 11.79 32.82 -22.18
N ARG A 178 12.84 32.90 -23.01
CA ARG A 178 13.82 33.98 -22.92
C ARG A 178 13.21 35.34 -23.28
N LEU A 179 12.11 35.38 -24.05
CA LEU A 179 11.40 36.62 -24.43
C LEU A 179 10.47 37.11 -23.32
N ASP A 180 9.97 36.20 -22.50
CA ASP A 180 9.12 36.52 -21.34
C ASP A 180 9.35 35.51 -20.21
N ARG A 181 10.25 35.88 -19.30
CA ARG A 181 10.62 35.05 -18.15
C ARG A 181 9.57 35.05 -17.04
N ASP A 182 8.57 35.94 -17.14
CA ASP A 182 7.49 36.03 -16.17
C ASP A 182 6.25 35.22 -16.58
N ASN A 183 6.32 34.55 -17.72
CA ASN A 183 5.29 33.62 -18.16
C ASN A 183 5.37 32.32 -17.34
N TYR A 184 4.65 32.31 -16.21
CA TYR A 184 4.69 31.21 -15.27
C TYR A 184 4.13 29.91 -15.85
N GLU A 185 3.16 29.96 -16.79
CA GLU A 185 2.60 28.74 -17.41
C GLU A 185 3.64 28.05 -18.33
N LEU A 186 4.39 28.88 -19.12
CA LEU A 186 5.48 28.37 -19.94
C LEU A 186 6.64 27.84 -19.08
N SER A 187 6.98 28.56 -18.00
CA SER A 187 7.98 28.12 -17.03
C SER A 187 7.59 26.82 -16.36
N PHE A 188 6.33 26.69 -15.94
CA PHE A 188 5.82 25.46 -15.33
C PHE A 188 5.88 24.27 -16.32
N PHE A 189 5.40 24.46 -17.55
CA PHE A 189 5.46 23.42 -18.58
C PHE A 189 6.89 22.94 -18.83
N LEU A 190 7.85 23.85 -18.98
CA LEU A 190 9.26 23.48 -19.13
C LEU A 190 9.78 22.72 -17.90
N GLY A 191 9.44 23.17 -16.70
CA GLY A 191 9.79 22.52 -15.46
C GLY A 191 9.24 21.10 -15.34
N GLU A 192 7.98 20.90 -15.69
CA GLU A 192 7.30 19.60 -15.70
C GLU A 192 7.95 18.65 -16.73
N MET A 193 8.21 19.12 -17.95
CA MET A 193 8.82 18.31 -18.99
C MET A 193 10.25 17.88 -18.61
N PHE A 194 11.08 18.80 -18.11
CA PHE A 194 12.42 18.45 -17.65
C PHE A 194 12.43 17.54 -16.42
N PHE A 195 11.42 17.65 -15.55
CA PHE A 195 11.26 16.72 -14.44
C PHE A 195 10.97 15.30 -14.95
N ASN A 196 10.05 15.15 -15.89
CA ASN A 196 9.70 13.86 -16.50
C ASN A 196 10.87 13.25 -17.29
N ASP A 197 11.70 14.08 -17.91
CA ASP A 197 12.92 13.65 -18.61
C ASP A 197 14.09 13.33 -17.64
N GLY A 198 13.90 13.46 -16.33
CA GLY A 198 14.93 13.19 -15.30
C GLY A 198 15.99 14.30 -15.19
N ASN A 199 15.82 15.43 -15.90
CA ASN A 199 16.74 16.56 -15.82
C ASN A 199 16.37 17.47 -14.64
N LEU A 200 16.68 16.99 -13.44
CA LEU A 200 16.23 17.62 -12.19
C LEU A 200 16.77 19.04 -11.98
N ASP A 201 17.98 19.36 -12.45
CA ASP A 201 18.56 20.69 -12.28
C ASP A 201 17.85 21.74 -13.14
N ARG A 202 17.52 21.40 -14.38
CA ARG A 202 16.75 22.29 -15.26
C ARG A 202 15.31 22.41 -14.76
N ALA A 203 14.68 21.30 -14.41
CA ALA A 203 13.35 21.30 -13.82
C ALA A 203 13.26 22.22 -12.60
N LYS A 204 14.26 22.14 -11.72
CA LYS A 204 14.34 22.98 -10.53
C LYS A 204 14.30 24.48 -10.87
N SER A 205 15.16 24.91 -11.80
CA SER A 205 15.24 26.33 -12.18
C SER A 205 13.91 26.87 -12.70
N TYR A 206 13.21 26.09 -13.54
CA TYR A 206 11.94 26.49 -14.10
C TYR A 206 10.80 26.46 -13.08
N LEU A 207 10.75 25.45 -12.21
CA LEU A 207 9.74 25.38 -11.15
C LEU A 207 9.94 26.47 -10.09
N GLU A 208 11.19 26.80 -9.73
CA GLU A 208 11.51 27.93 -8.86
C GLU A 208 10.99 29.23 -9.48
N ARG A 209 11.26 29.44 -10.77
CA ARG A 209 10.77 30.64 -11.45
C ARG A 209 9.25 30.70 -11.49
N THR A 210 8.58 29.58 -11.73
CA THR A 210 7.11 29.52 -11.67
C THR A 210 6.59 30.00 -10.32
N LEU A 211 7.18 29.48 -9.22
CA LEU A 211 6.78 29.79 -7.84
C LEU A 211 7.18 31.21 -7.39
N GLU A 212 8.22 31.81 -7.99
CA GLU A 212 8.55 33.23 -7.80
C GLU A 212 7.49 34.17 -8.40
N VAL A 213 7.01 33.86 -9.61
CA VAL A 213 6.00 34.67 -10.31
C VAL A 213 4.60 34.40 -9.79
N GLN A 214 4.27 33.11 -9.54
CA GLN A 214 2.97 32.66 -9.05
C GLN A 214 3.14 31.75 -7.81
N PRO A 215 3.23 32.34 -6.61
CA PRO A 215 3.49 31.58 -5.37
C PRO A 215 2.43 30.55 -4.98
N ASP A 216 1.21 30.70 -5.51
CA ASP A 216 0.08 29.81 -5.24
C ASP A 216 -0.21 28.85 -6.40
N HIS A 217 0.79 28.61 -7.26
CA HIS A 217 0.66 27.61 -8.31
C HIS A 217 0.76 26.21 -7.70
N PHE A 218 -0.39 25.54 -7.62
CA PHE A 218 -0.53 24.24 -6.93
C PHE A 218 0.41 23.17 -7.51
N ASP A 219 0.32 22.92 -8.83
CA ASP A 219 1.09 21.85 -9.47
C ASP A 219 2.60 22.12 -9.36
N ALA A 220 3.04 23.36 -9.54
CA ALA A 220 4.44 23.72 -9.37
C ALA A 220 4.94 23.46 -7.94
N ALA A 221 4.13 23.76 -6.92
CA ALA A 221 4.49 23.47 -5.54
C ALA A 221 4.59 21.96 -5.26
N VAL A 222 3.75 21.14 -5.90
CA VAL A 222 3.80 19.67 -5.81
C VAL A 222 5.05 19.14 -6.50
N PHE A 223 5.26 19.47 -7.80
CA PHE A 223 6.43 19.01 -8.56
C PHE A 223 7.74 19.43 -7.91
N TYR A 224 7.82 20.67 -7.45
CA TYR A 224 9.01 21.17 -6.76
C TYR A 224 9.25 20.45 -5.43
N GLY A 225 8.18 20.16 -4.69
CA GLY A 225 8.26 19.36 -3.46
C GLY A 225 8.74 17.93 -3.70
N VAL A 226 8.26 17.27 -4.76
CA VAL A 226 8.72 15.92 -5.16
C VAL A 226 10.18 15.97 -5.63
N LEU A 227 10.54 16.94 -6.46
CA LEU A 227 11.91 17.15 -6.94
C LEU A 227 12.91 17.31 -5.78
N LEU A 228 12.58 18.13 -4.79
CA LEU A 228 13.41 18.29 -3.59
C LEU A 228 13.54 16.99 -2.79
N HIS A 229 12.50 16.15 -2.78
CA HIS A 229 12.57 14.83 -2.17
C HIS A 229 13.57 13.93 -2.90
N GLU A 230 13.59 13.91 -4.23
CA GLU A 230 14.55 13.15 -5.04
C GLU A 230 15.98 13.65 -4.82
N GLN A 231 16.16 14.97 -4.72
CA GLN A 231 17.45 15.58 -4.37
C GLN A 231 17.84 15.41 -2.89
N GLN A 232 17.09 14.65 -2.09
CA GLN A 232 17.31 14.40 -0.66
C GLN A 232 17.15 15.65 0.25
N ASP A 233 16.63 16.76 -0.25
CA ASP A 233 16.21 17.88 0.61
C ASP A 233 14.82 17.62 1.21
N LEU A 234 14.81 16.73 2.19
CA LEU A 234 13.57 16.32 2.85
C LEU A 234 12.88 17.45 3.64
N LYS A 235 13.59 18.52 3.99
CA LYS A 235 12.99 19.67 4.70
C LYS A 235 12.31 20.62 3.71
N GLY A 236 12.97 20.90 2.59
CA GLY A 236 12.40 21.66 1.49
C GLY A 236 11.15 20.98 0.92
N ALA A 237 11.26 19.68 0.63
CA ALA A 237 10.14 18.86 0.16
C ALA A 237 8.92 18.94 1.10
N GLU A 238 9.12 18.72 2.41
CA GLU A 238 8.03 18.82 3.39
C GLU A 238 7.37 20.21 3.40
N ARG A 239 8.16 21.29 3.30
CA ARG A 239 7.64 22.66 3.29
C ARG A 239 6.75 22.92 2.07
N TRP A 240 7.21 22.54 0.88
CA TRP A 240 6.49 22.82 -0.34
C TRP A 240 5.25 21.93 -0.53
N LEU A 241 5.33 20.67 -0.18
CA LEU A 241 4.15 19.78 -0.19
C LEU A 241 3.09 20.23 0.83
N ARG A 242 3.49 20.75 1.99
CA ARG A 242 2.54 21.38 2.93
C ARG A 242 1.95 22.67 2.38
N ARG A 243 2.73 23.44 1.62
CA ARG A 243 2.20 24.62 0.92
C ARG A 243 1.17 24.21 -0.13
N ALA A 244 1.44 23.17 -0.91
CA ALA A 244 0.48 22.62 -1.86
C ALA A 244 -0.85 22.24 -1.17
N ILE A 245 -0.81 21.57 -0.01
CA ILE A 245 -2.02 21.25 0.78
C ILE A 245 -2.77 22.52 1.24
N GLN A 246 -2.05 23.61 1.55
CA GLN A 246 -2.69 24.87 1.91
C GLN A 246 -3.41 25.54 0.73
N ILE A 247 -2.88 25.37 -0.49
CA ILE A 247 -3.49 25.87 -1.73
C ILE A 247 -4.71 25.04 -2.11
N SER A 248 -4.58 23.72 -2.11
CA SER A 248 -5.70 22.78 -2.39
C SER A 248 -5.61 21.55 -1.50
N GLN A 249 -6.73 21.19 -0.85
CA GLN A 249 -6.86 20.00 -0.01
C GLN A 249 -7.50 18.81 -0.74
N GLU A 250 -7.90 18.99 -1.97
CA GLU A 250 -8.68 18.02 -2.75
C GLU A 250 -7.80 17.04 -3.54
N SER A 251 -6.53 17.34 -3.74
CA SER A 251 -5.60 16.46 -4.45
C SER A 251 -4.94 15.48 -3.49
N PHE A 252 -4.89 14.21 -3.89
CA PHE A 252 -4.23 13.15 -3.12
C PHE A 252 -2.70 13.25 -3.14
N LEU A 253 -2.13 13.79 -4.22
CA LEU A 253 -0.69 13.72 -4.54
C LEU A 253 0.23 14.31 -3.45
N PRO A 254 -0.01 15.53 -2.91
CA PRO A 254 0.83 16.04 -1.82
C PRO A 254 0.70 15.26 -0.51
N TYR A 255 -0.47 14.67 -0.25
CA TYR A 255 -0.63 13.80 0.92
C TYR A 255 0.13 12.48 0.74
N PHE A 256 0.02 11.86 -0.44
CA PHE A 256 0.78 10.65 -0.78
C PHE A 256 2.29 10.89 -0.67
N SER A 257 2.80 11.97 -1.27
CA SER A 257 4.22 12.31 -1.24
C SER A 257 4.74 12.58 0.18
N LEU A 258 3.96 13.29 1.01
CA LEU A 258 4.31 13.47 2.44
C LEU A 258 4.27 12.15 3.19
N GLY A 259 3.31 11.29 2.90
CA GLY A 259 3.22 9.94 3.47
C GLY A 259 4.46 9.12 3.17
N ALA A 260 4.91 9.08 1.92
CA ALA A 260 6.12 8.40 1.48
C ALA A 260 7.39 8.98 2.16
N ILE A 261 7.50 10.30 2.24
CA ILE A 261 8.61 10.97 2.94
C ILE A 261 8.65 10.58 4.43
N TYR A 262 7.50 10.55 5.10
CA TYR A 262 7.45 10.18 6.52
C TYR A 262 7.69 8.69 6.74
N ALA A 263 7.27 7.82 5.83
CA ALA A 263 7.58 6.39 5.87
C ALA A 263 9.09 6.17 5.78
N ARG A 264 9.75 6.79 4.79
CA ARG A 264 11.23 6.73 4.65
C ARG A 264 11.97 7.28 5.87
N LYS A 265 11.41 8.28 6.58
CA LYS A 265 11.97 8.82 7.84
C LYS A 265 11.66 7.94 9.06
N GLY A 266 11.03 6.79 8.92
CA GLY A 266 10.60 5.93 10.03
C GLY A 266 9.52 6.54 10.93
N LYS A 267 8.86 7.63 10.50
CA LYS A 267 7.81 8.31 11.26
C LYS A 267 6.44 7.71 10.94
N LEU A 268 6.28 6.42 11.23
CA LEU A 268 5.17 5.59 10.80
C LEU A 268 3.77 6.16 11.11
N LEU A 269 3.58 6.77 12.29
CA LEU A 269 2.28 7.36 12.67
C LEU A 269 1.91 8.57 11.80
N ARG A 270 2.90 9.38 11.40
CA ARG A 270 2.66 10.52 10.50
C ARG A 270 2.44 10.03 9.07
N ALA A 271 3.26 9.09 8.61
CA ALA A 271 3.12 8.47 7.32
C ALA A 271 1.70 7.88 7.14
N GLN A 272 1.26 7.08 8.10
CA GLN A 272 -0.08 6.51 8.11
C GLN A 272 -1.17 7.58 7.97
N LYS A 273 -1.11 8.66 8.77
CA LYS A 273 -2.13 9.73 8.73
C LYS A 273 -2.22 10.39 7.35
N PHE A 274 -1.08 10.67 6.71
CA PHE A 274 -1.05 11.28 5.40
C PHE A 274 -1.53 10.32 4.31
N LEU A 275 -1.10 9.06 4.33
CA LEU A 275 -1.54 8.06 3.36
C LEU A 275 -3.03 7.71 3.52
N GLU A 276 -3.55 7.61 4.75
CA GLU A 276 -4.99 7.43 4.99
C GLU A 276 -5.80 8.59 4.40
N LYS A 277 -5.26 9.82 4.43
CA LYS A 277 -5.91 10.96 3.78
C LYS A 277 -5.81 10.87 2.25
N ALA A 278 -4.66 10.44 1.73
CA ALA A 278 -4.47 10.26 0.28
C ALA A 278 -5.48 9.25 -0.28
N VAL A 279 -5.64 8.06 0.33
CA VAL A 279 -6.59 7.04 -0.15
C VAL A 279 -8.06 7.42 0.04
N GLN A 280 -8.38 8.36 0.96
CA GLN A 280 -9.72 8.92 1.08
C GLN A 280 -10.08 9.85 -0.08
N LEU A 281 -9.07 10.56 -0.63
CA LEU A 281 -9.25 11.46 -1.77
C LEU A 281 -9.25 10.69 -3.08
N GLU A 282 -8.30 9.76 -3.21
CA GLU A 282 -8.18 8.92 -4.40
C GLU A 282 -7.60 7.56 -4.02
N ALA A 283 -8.27 6.49 -4.44
CA ALA A 283 -7.83 5.12 -4.20
C ALA A 283 -6.75 4.74 -5.24
N ILE A 284 -5.49 4.76 -4.82
CA ILE A 284 -4.36 4.37 -5.66
C ILE A 284 -3.62 3.17 -5.07
N PRO A 285 -3.16 2.20 -5.90
CA PRO A 285 -2.52 0.97 -5.41
C PRO A 285 -1.26 1.27 -4.60
N GLN A 286 -0.43 2.23 -5.01
CA GLN A 286 0.81 2.60 -4.33
C GLN A 286 0.58 3.12 -2.90
N ALA A 287 -0.51 3.86 -2.65
CA ALA A 287 -0.83 4.35 -1.31
C ALA A 287 -1.30 3.23 -0.39
N TYR A 288 -2.09 2.29 -0.91
CA TYR A 288 -2.48 1.08 -0.16
C TYR A 288 -1.27 0.18 0.12
N TYR A 289 -0.37 0.03 -0.84
CA TYR A 289 0.89 -0.69 -0.65
C TYR A 289 1.73 -0.08 0.49
N LEU A 290 1.97 1.23 0.48
CA LEU A 290 2.69 1.92 1.56
C LEU A 290 1.96 1.83 2.91
N LEU A 291 0.63 1.85 2.94
CA LEU A 291 -0.13 1.58 4.17
C LEU A 291 0.07 0.15 4.65
N GLY A 292 0.07 -0.80 3.73
CA GLY A 292 0.35 -2.21 4.01
C GLY A 292 1.71 -2.41 4.66
N THR A 293 2.77 -1.82 4.10
CA THR A 293 4.12 -1.89 4.67
C THR A 293 4.20 -1.23 6.05
N ILE A 294 3.57 -0.06 6.25
CA ILE A 294 3.52 0.59 7.55
C ILE A 294 2.79 -0.27 8.60
N PHE A 295 1.68 -0.91 8.23
CA PHE A 295 0.98 -1.81 9.14
C PHE A 295 1.78 -3.07 9.45
N TYR A 296 2.52 -3.59 8.47
CA TYR A 296 3.43 -4.71 8.64
C TYR A 296 4.53 -4.38 9.65
N GLU A 297 5.24 -3.25 9.47
CA GLU A 297 6.27 -2.78 10.41
C GLU A 297 5.74 -2.51 11.83
N LYS A 298 4.44 -2.21 11.95
CA LYS A 298 3.77 -2.03 13.24
C LYS A 298 3.24 -3.34 13.84
N GLY A 299 3.46 -4.48 13.20
CA GLY A 299 2.94 -5.79 13.61
C GLY A 299 1.42 -5.92 13.50
N GLN A 300 0.74 -5.05 12.73
CA GLN A 300 -0.70 -5.05 12.53
C GLN A 300 -1.06 -5.88 11.28
N LEU A 301 -0.79 -7.19 11.33
CA LEU A 301 -0.86 -8.08 10.18
C LEU A 301 -2.21 -8.05 9.44
N GLU A 302 -3.35 -8.02 10.15
CA GLU A 302 -4.67 -7.98 9.52
C GLU A 302 -4.91 -6.71 8.69
N ARG A 303 -4.41 -5.56 9.20
CA ARG A 303 -4.52 -4.30 8.48
C ARG A 303 -3.57 -4.27 7.29
N SER A 304 -2.39 -4.87 7.46
CA SER A 304 -1.40 -5.03 6.40
C SER A 304 -1.97 -5.86 5.24
N ILE A 305 -2.49 -7.05 5.54
CA ILE A 305 -3.12 -7.95 4.56
C ILE A 305 -4.24 -7.21 3.79
N ARG A 306 -5.16 -6.56 4.52
CA ARG A 306 -6.25 -5.81 3.87
C ARG A 306 -5.76 -4.68 2.99
N SER A 307 -4.68 -4.02 3.37
CA SER A 307 -4.10 -2.93 2.57
C SER A 307 -3.46 -3.46 1.30
N PHE A 308 -2.68 -4.55 1.37
CA PHE A 308 -2.12 -5.18 0.17
C PHE A 308 -3.21 -5.74 -0.74
N GLN A 309 -4.24 -6.40 -0.19
CA GLN A 309 -5.40 -6.84 -0.97
C GLN A 309 -6.15 -5.68 -1.64
N ALA A 310 -6.25 -4.52 -0.99
CA ALA A 310 -6.83 -3.33 -1.58
C ALA A 310 -5.97 -2.77 -2.72
N ALA A 311 -4.64 -2.82 -2.60
CA ALA A 311 -3.72 -2.48 -3.68
C ALA A 311 -3.92 -3.41 -4.89
N LEU A 312 -3.95 -4.73 -4.66
CA LEU A 312 -4.12 -5.76 -5.69
C LEU A 312 -5.52 -5.75 -6.36
N LYS A 313 -6.52 -5.27 -5.65
CA LYS A 313 -7.85 -5.07 -6.27
C LYS A 313 -7.84 -3.96 -7.32
N LEU A 314 -6.97 -2.96 -7.17
CA LEU A 314 -6.82 -1.83 -8.10
C LEU A 314 -5.80 -2.15 -9.21
N ASP A 315 -4.76 -2.88 -8.86
CA ASP A 315 -3.69 -3.30 -9.76
C ASP A 315 -3.33 -4.76 -9.42
N PRO A 316 -3.92 -5.74 -10.13
CA PRO A 316 -3.68 -7.17 -9.87
C PRO A 316 -2.23 -7.61 -10.08
N ASP A 317 -1.50 -6.92 -10.97
CA ASP A 317 -0.13 -7.27 -11.34
C ASP A 317 0.93 -6.51 -10.51
N TYR A 318 0.51 -5.89 -9.39
CA TYR A 318 1.43 -5.16 -8.51
C TYR A 318 2.32 -6.12 -7.72
N GLU A 319 3.43 -6.53 -8.32
CA GLU A 319 4.32 -7.58 -7.84
C GLU A 319 4.83 -7.39 -6.40
N GLU A 320 5.18 -6.14 -6.01
CA GLU A 320 5.63 -5.87 -4.64
C GLU A 320 4.52 -6.05 -3.61
N ALA A 321 3.27 -5.76 -3.98
CA ALA A 321 2.13 -5.97 -3.09
C ALA A 321 1.85 -7.47 -2.91
N ILE A 322 1.95 -8.27 -3.99
CA ILE A 322 1.81 -9.73 -3.95
C ILE A 322 2.90 -10.34 -3.05
N TYR A 323 4.16 -9.94 -3.27
CA TYR A 323 5.29 -10.43 -2.47
C TYR A 323 5.13 -10.13 -0.96
N HIS A 324 4.79 -8.88 -0.62
CA HIS A 324 4.59 -8.49 0.77
C HIS A 324 3.34 -9.12 1.40
N LEU A 325 2.31 -9.39 0.60
CA LEU A 325 1.17 -10.18 1.05
C LEU A 325 1.59 -11.62 1.40
N GLY A 326 2.47 -12.21 0.59
CA GLY A 326 3.11 -13.49 0.88
C GLY A 326 3.88 -13.48 2.20
N LEU A 327 4.65 -12.42 2.49
CA LEU A 327 5.34 -12.26 3.78
C LEU A 327 4.35 -12.19 4.95
N CYS A 328 3.24 -11.46 4.80
CA CYS A 328 2.19 -11.43 5.82
C CYS A 328 1.56 -12.80 6.07
N TYR A 329 1.38 -13.59 5.01
CA TYR A 329 0.86 -14.95 5.12
C TYR A 329 1.86 -15.90 5.81
N LEU A 330 3.18 -15.70 5.57
CA LEU A 330 4.22 -16.44 6.32
C LEU A 330 4.15 -16.16 7.82
N ASP A 331 4.06 -14.89 8.20
CA ASP A 331 3.96 -14.49 9.61
C ASP A 331 2.70 -15.03 10.29
N ARG A 332 1.71 -15.42 9.49
CA ARG A 332 0.50 -16.14 9.91
C ARG A 332 0.63 -17.66 9.86
N ASN A 333 1.78 -18.18 9.42
CA ASN A 333 2.00 -19.59 9.11
C ASN A 333 1.04 -20.15 8.04
N TRP A 334 0.50 -19.29 7.17
CA TRP A 334 -0.30 -19.71 6.01
C TRP A 334 0.63 -19.99 4.84
N ASN A 335 1.48 -20.98 5.02
CA ASN A 335 2.61 -21.28 4.14
C ASN A 335 2.18 -21.51 2.69
N ARG A 336 1.04 -22.17 2.46
CA ARG A 336 0.52 -22.43 1.12
C ARG A 336 0.24 -21.11 0.37
N LYS A 337 -0.54 -20.21 0.99
CA LYS A 337 -0.85 -18.90 0.39
C LYS A 337 0.39 -18.04 0.20
N ALA A 338 1.34 -18.15 1.12
CA ALA A 338 2.60 -17.43 0.99
C ALA A 338 3.39 -17.89 -0.24
N ILE A 339 3.49 -19.21 -0.46
CA ILE A 339 4.17 -19.79 -1.62
C ILE A 339 3.46 -19.40 -2.91
N GLU A 340 2.12 -19.49 -2.97
CA GLU A 340 1.31 -19.07 -4.11
C GLU A 340 1.62 -17.61 -4.48
N CYS A 341 1.64 -16.69 -3.49
CA CYS A 341 2.00 -15.30 -3.72
C CYS A 341 3.46 -15.12 -4.21
N PHE A 342 4.42 -15.88 -3.66
CA PHE A 342 5.82 -15.78 -4.12
C PHE A 342 6.02 -16.30 -5.52
N GLN A 343 5.31 -17.38 -5.90
CA GLN A 343 5.31 -17.91 -7.27
C GLN A 343 4.70 -16.90 -8.24
N GLU A 344 3.55 -16.33 -7.91
CA GLU A 344 2.88 -15.29 -8.71
C GLU A 344 3.78 -14.05 -8.89
N ALA A 345 4.42 -13.55 -7.82
CA ALA A 345 5.36 -12.44 -7.92
C ALA A 345 6.59 -12.79 -8.77
N LEU A 346 7.07 -14.05 -8.71
CA LEU A 346 8.18 -14.53 -9.54
C LEU A 346 7.79 -14.67 -11.02
N GLU A 347 6.55 -15.08 -11.32
CA GLU A 347 6.04 -15.13 -12.70
C GLU A 347 5.97 -13.73 -13.32
N LEU A 348 5.54 -12.73 -12.55
CA LEU A 348 5.49 -11.34 -13.00
C LEU A 348 6.90 -10.74 -13.21
N ASN A 349 7.83 -11.06 -12.32
CA ASN A 349 9.22 -10.58 -12.43
C ASN A 349 10.25 -11.70 -12.16
N PRO A 350 10.56 -12.52 -13.18
CA PRO A 350 11.47 -13.66 -13.04
C PRO A 350 12.90 -13.29 -12.63
N ASN A 351 13.32 -12.05 -12.89
CA ASN A 351 14.70 -11.60 -12.66
C ASN A 351 14.95 -11.10 -11.24
N LYS A 352 13.90 -10.92 -10.40
CA LYS A 352 14.02 -10.39 -9.05
C LYS A 352 14.50 -11.47 -8.09
N MET A 353 15.75 -11.33 -7.63
CA MET A 353 16.43 -12.33 -6.79
C MET A 353 15.68 -12.62 -5.47
N GLU A 354 15.01 -11.63 -4.91
CA GLU A 354 14.24 -11.77 -3.66
C GLU A 354 13.10 -12.77 -3.83
N TYR A 355 12.39 -12.73 -4.97
CA TYR A 355 11.29 -13.64 -5.27
C TYR A 355 11.80 -15.06 -5.53
N GLN A 356 12.90 -15.20 -6.30
CA GLN A 356 13.56 -16.50 -6.51
C GLN A 356 14.00 -17.14 -5.20
N GLN A 357 14.57 -16.35 -4.28
CA GLN A 357 15.02 -16.85 -2.99
C GLN A 357 13.84 -17.26 -2.10
N ALA A 358 12.76 -16.46 -2.06
CA ALA A 358 11.56 -16.78 -1.31
C ALA A 358 10.98 -18.12 -1.76
N VAL A 359 10.77 -18.30 -3.06
CA VAL A 359 10.26 -19.57 -3.61
C VAL A 359 11.18 -20.73 -3.24
N LYS A 360 12.50 -20.63 -3.47
CA LYS A 360 13.46 -21.72 -3.14
C LYS A 360 13.47 -22.08 -1.65
N ILE A 361 13.40 -21.09 -0.77
CA ILE A 361 13.42 -21.31 0.67
C ILE A 361 12.14 -22.04 1.11
N TYR A 362 10.99 -21.58 0.64
CA TYR A 362 9.71 -22.01 1.17
C TYR A 362 9.12 -23.24 0.47
N GLU A 363 9.41 -23.48 -0.82
CA GLU A 363 9.11 -24.76 -1.48
C GLU A 363 9.92 -25.92 -0.90
N GLY A 364 11.22 -25.70 -0.64
CA GLY A 364 12.11 -26.72 -0.08
C GLY A 364 11.87 -27.05 1.38
N VAL A 365 11.26 -26.13 2.15
CA VAL A 365 11.11 -26.23 3.61
C VAL A 365 9.74 -26.70 4.04
N SER A 366 8.68 -26.42 3.25
CA SER A 366 7.30 -26.66 3.70
C SER A 366 6.86 -28.12 3.68
N GLY A 367 7.59 -29.02 2.98
CA GLY A 367 7.07 -30.38 2.74
C GLY A 367 5.66 -30.30 2.14
N HIS A 368 5.50 -29.40 1.19
CA HIS A 368 4.21 -28.95 0.69
C HIS A 368 3.38 -30.13 0.15
N VAL A 369 2.38 -30.53 0.93
CA VAL A 369 1.31 -31.41 0.43
C VAL A 369 0.17 -30.48 0.02
N PRO A 370 -0.10 -30.31 -1.27
CA PRO A 370 -1.17 -29.42 -1.70
C PRO A 370 -2.50 -29.89 -1.12
N VAL A 371 -3.35 -28.93 -0.74
CA VAL A 371 -4.74 -29.24 -0.39
C VAL A 371 -5.52 -29.21 -1.70
N GLU A 372 -6.05 -30.36 -2.12
CA GLU A 372 -6.73 -30.50 -3.41
C GLU A 372 -8.24 -30.67 -3.26
N GLY A 373 -8.97 -30.52 -4.36
CA GLY A 373 -10.39 -30.82 -4.42
C GLY A 373 -11.29 -30.02 -3.47
N PRO A 374 -12.31 -30.66 -2.86
CA PRO A 374 -13.26 -30.01 -1.96
C PRO A 374 -12.62 -29.38 -0.73
N ALA A 375 -11.62 -30.05 -0.15
CA ALA A 375 -10.91 -29.57 1.04
C ALA A 375 -10.23 -28.20 0.78
N ALA A 376 -9.69 -27.97 -0.43
CA ALA A 376 -9.08 -26.70 -0.78
C ALA A 376 -10.06 -25.52 -0.72
N GLN A 377 -11.31 -25.70 -1.18
CA GLN A 377 -12.34 -24.66 -1.11
C GLN A 377 -12.74 -24.36 0.34
N VAL A 378 -12.86 -25.41 1.17
CA VAL A 378 -13.20 -25.28 2.58
C VAL A 378 -12.10 -24.53 3.34
N VAL A 379 -10.82 -24.85 3.07
CA VAL A 379 -9.66 -24.17 3.68
C VAL A 379 -9.58 -22.72 3.25
N ASN A 380 -9.76 -22.42 1.95
CA ASN A 380 -9.77 -21.04 1.46
C ASN A 380 -10.85 -20.19 2.14
N THR A 381 -12.05 -20.80 2.36
CA THR A 381 -13.14 -20.14 3.09
C THR A 381 -12.77 -19.93 4.55
N ALA A 382 -12.17 -20.91 5.22
CA ALA A 382 -11.72 -20.81 6.61
C ALA A 382 -10.69 -19.68 6.78
N GLU A 383 -9.70 -19.63 5.89
CA GLU A 383 -8.66 -18.59 5.91
C GLU A 383 -9.22 -17.18 5.64
N SER A 384 -10.20 -17.06 4.72
CA SER A 384 -10.90 -15.80 4.48
C SER A 384 -11.68 -15.33 5.70
N LEU A 385 -12.44 -16.24 6.33
CA LEU A 385 -13.19 -15.96 7.55
C LEU A 385 -12.26 -15.56 8.71
N ALA A 386 -11.13 -16.25 8.86
CA ALA A 386 -10.13 -15.90 9.86
C ALA A 386 -9.52 -14.51 9.61
N SER A 387 -9.27 -14.14 8.35
CA SER A 387 -8.84 -12.78 7.96
C SER A 387 -9.86 -11.72 8.36
N ASP A 388 -11.15 -12.03 8.21
CA ASP A 388 -12.25 -11.12 8.56
C ASP A 388 -12.51 -11.06 10.07
N GLY A 389 -11.77 -11.85 10.87
CA GLY A 389 -11.96 -11.94 12.31
C GLY A 389 -13.16 -12.79 12.74
N LYS A 390 -13.76 -13.56 11.81
CA LYS A 390 -14.87 -14.50 12.06
C LYS A 390 -14.33 -15.86 12.49
N TYR A 391 -13.61 -15.87 13.59
CA TYR A 391 -12.82 -17.04 14.03
C TYR A 391 -13.66 -18.28 14.32
N ALA A 392 -14.84 -18.13 14.92
CA ALA A 392 -15.72 -19.26 15.21
C ALA A 392 -16.18 -19.99 13.92
N GLU A 393 -16.57 -19.22 12.90
CA GLU A 393 -16.95 -19.78 11.61
C GLU A 393 -15.73 -20.44 10.92
N ALA A 394 -14.55 -19.81 11.01
CA ALA A 394 -13.31 -20.35 10.45
C ALA A 394 -12.95 -21.73 11.08
N ILE A 395 -13.10 -21.88 12.39
CA ILE A 395 -12.88 -23.15 13.11
C ILE A 395 -13.78 -24.26 12.57
N ASP A 396 -15.06 -23.97 12.34
CA ASP A 396 -15.99 -24.99 11.82
C ASP A 396 -15.63 -25.42 10.40
N HIS A 397 -15.11 -24.51 9.58
CA HIS A 397 -14.59 -24.86 8.26
C HIS A 397 -13.29 -25.69 8.35
N TYR A 398 -12.36 -25.33 9.24
CA TYR A 398 -11.14 -26.15 9.44
C TYR A 398 -11.46 -27.55 9.94
N ARG A 399 -12.44 -27.72 10.83
CA ARG A 399 -12.88 -29.08 11.28
C ARG A 399 -13.35 -29.90 10.09
N ARG A 400 -14.18 -29.36 9.21
CA ARG A 400 -14.63 -30.07 7.99
C ARG A 400 -13.47 -30.42 7.08
N ALA A 401 -12.51 -29.50 6.88
CA ALA A 401 -11.34 -29.77 6.08
C ALA A 401 -10.46 -30.89 6.68
N VAL A 402 -10.33 -30.96 8.01
CA VAL A 402 -9.63 -32.04 8.72
C VAL A 402 -10.38 -33.38 8.61
N ASP A 403 -11.71 -33.35 8.51
CA ASP A 403 -12.49 -34.59 8.28
C ASP A 403 -12.25 -35.13 6.87
N GLU A 404 -12.04 -34.29 5.88
CA GLU A 404 -11.75 -34.68 4.49
C GLU A 404 -10.29 -35.13 4.31
N GLU A 405 -9.32 -34.39 4.86
CA GLU A 405 -7.89 -34.67 4.79
C GLU A 405 -7.26 -34.67 6.20
N PRO A 406 -7.38 -35.76 6.95
CA PRO A 406 -7.05 -35.77 8.37
C PRO A 406 -5.60 -35.49 8.73
N ASP A 407 -4.65 -35.83 7.89
CA ASP A 407 -3.20 -35.72 8.16
C ASP A 407 -2.49 -34.68 7.29
N ASN A 408 -3.25 -33.83 6.59
CA ASN A 408 -2.66 -32.78 5.78
C ASN A 408 -2.16 -31.62 6.67
N VAL A 409 -0.84 -31.49 6.73
CA VAL A 409 -0.15 -30.50 7.58
C VAL A 409 -0.56 -29.06 7.25
N ASN A 410 -0.88 -28.77 5.98
CA ASN A 410 -1.32 -27.44 5.53
C ASN A 410 -2.75 -27.10 6.00
N ILE A 411 -3.51 -28.07 6.49
CA ILE A 411 -4.78 -27.85 7.18
C ILE A 411 -4.57 -27.83 8.69
N LEU A 412 -3.80 -28.80 9.21
CA LEU A 412 -3.62 -28.97 10.64
C LEU A 412 -2.89 -27.80 11.30
N LEU A 413 -1.86 -27.21 10.64
CA LEU A 413 -1.05 -26.15 11.24
C LEU A 413 -1.84 -24.84 11.41
N PRO A 414 -2.47 -24.26 10.39
CA PRO A 414 -3.27 -23.06 10.58
C PRO A 414 -4.45 -23.28 11.53
N TYR A 415 -5.04 -24.48 11.54
CA TYR A 415 -6.07 -24.83 12.50
C TYR A 415 -5.54 -24.87 13.93
N ALA A 416 -4.40 -25.51 14.19
CA ALA A 416 -3.78 -25.57 15.52
C ALA A 416 -3.44 -24.16 16.04
N LEU A 417 -2.88 -23.31 15.17
CA LEU A 417 -2.57 -21.93 15.50
C LEU A 417 -3.81 -21.11 15.84
N LEU A 418 -4.88 -21.26 15.06
CA LEU A 418 -6.14 -20.59 15.34
C LEU A 418 -6.77 -21.07 16.66
N CYS A 419 -6.72 -22.37 16.95
CA CYS A 419 -7.16 -22.93 18.21
C CYS A 419 -6.36 -22.37 19.41
N SER A 420 -5.02 -22.32 19.29
CA SER A 420 -4.17 -21.74 20.34
C SER A 420 -4.51 -20.26 20.57
N HIS A 421 -4.75 -19.53 19.50
CA HIS A 421 -5.15 -18.12 19.54
C HIS A 421 -6.50 -17.88 20.24
N LEU A 422 -7.41 -18.84 20.19
CA LEU A 422 -8.74 -18.78 20.79
C LEU A 422 -8.81 -19.48 22.17
N ASP A 423 -7.70 -19.79 22.81
CA ASP A 423 -7.61 -20.56 24.07
C ASP A 423 -8.27 -21.98 23.99
N MET A 424 -8.43 -22.53 22.78
CA MET A 424 -8.91 -23.92 22.56
C MET A 424 -7.73 -24.91 22.70
N ASN A 425 -7.11 -24.90 23.86
CA ASN A 425 -5.81 -25.52 24.09
C ASN A 425 -5.82 -27.04 23.80
N SER A 426 -6.87 -27.76 24.19
CA SER A 426 -6.98 -29.20 23.95
C SER A 426 -6.96 -29.57 22.47
N GLU A 427 -7.67 -28.76 21.60
CA GLU A 427 -7.66 -28.96 20.16
C GLU A 427 -6.30 -28.58 19.57
N ALA A 428 -5.72 -27.46 20.00
CA ALA A 428 -4.39 -27.03 19.58
C ALA A 428 -3.32 -28.11 19.87
N ILE A 429 -3.31 -28.66 21.09
CA ILE A 429 -2.43 -29.76 21.50
C ILE A 429 -2.63 -31.00 20.61
N SER A 430 -3.90 -31.37 20.36
CA SER A 430 -4.23 -32.54 19.52
C SER A 430 -3.70 -32.35 18.09
N MET A 431 -3.96 -31.19 17.46
CA MET A 431 -3.51 -30.94 16.09
C MET A 431 -1.98 -30.83 16.00
N ALA A 432 -1.34 -30.11 16.92
CA ALA A 432 0.12 -30.01 16.95
C ALA A 432 0.80 -31.38 17.10
N ARG A 433 0.30 -32.27 17.97
CA ARG A 433 0.84 -33.63 18.11
C ARG A 433 0.64 -34.48 16.84
N ARG A 434 -0.49 -34.32 16.13
CA ARG A 434 -0.72 -35.01 14.84
C ARG A 434 0.30 -34.54 13.79
N ILE A 435 0.58 -33.24 13.69
CA ILE A 435 1.61 -32.71 12.80
C ILE A 435 2.97 -33.34 13.12
N LEU A 436 3.38 -33.32 14.39
CA LEU A 436 4.70 -33.78 14.83
C LEU A 436 4.90 -35.30 14.65
N LYS A 437 3.83 -36.09 14.67
CA LYS A 437 3.88 -37.54 14.40
C LYS A 437 4.47 -37.88 13.03
N HIS A 438 4.28 -37.00 12.05
CA HIS A 438 4.76 -37.16 10.67
C HIS A 438 6.18 -36.66 10.44
N ARG A 439 6.89 -36.17 11.48
CA ARG A 439 8.23 -35.59 11.40
C ARG A 439 8.34 -34.57 10.25
N PRO A 440 7.58 -33.49 10.27
CA PRO A 440 7.52 -32.53 9.18
C PRO A 440 8.86 -31.81 9.03
N ALA A 441 8.99 -31.01 7.94
CA ALA A 441 10.12 -30.13 7.75
C ALA A 441 10.32 -29.21 8.96
N GLU A 442 11.56 -28.83 9.23
CA GLU A 442 11.99 -28.16 10.46
C GLU A 442 11.16 -26.91 10.82
N MET A 443 10.84 -26.06 9.84
CA MET A 443 10.03 -24.86 10.12
C MET A 443 8.60 -25.18 10.53
N VAL A 444 7.99 -26.18 9.91
CA VAL A 444 6.66 -26.66 10.29
C VAL A 444 6.69 -27.30 11.66
N ALA A 445 7.73 -28.11 11.94
CA ALA A 445 7.95 -28.70 13.25
C ALA A 445 8.12 -27.63 14.32
N ALA A 446 8.92 -26.61 14.07
CA ALA A 446 9.13 -25.49 14.99
C ALA A 446 7.82 -24.79 15.33
N ALA A 447 6.99 -24.47 14.32
CA ALA A 447 5.68 -23.86 14.54
C ALA A 447 4.74 -24.78 15.33
N ALA A 448 4.72 -26.08 15.01
CA ALA A 448 3.90 -27.06 15.74
C ALA A 448 4.37 -27.25 17.19
N TYR A 449 5.68 -27.31 17.44
CA TYR A 449 6.22 -27.40 18.82
C TYR A 449 5.94 -26.11 19.61
N THR A 450 6.09 -24.93 19.01
CA THR A 450 5.77 -23.66 19.67
C THR A 450 4.29 -23.62 20.05
N THR A 451 3.39 -23.99 19.13
CA THR A 451 1.94 -24.06 19.40
C THR A 451 1.62 -25.05 20.51
N LEU A 452 2.25 -26.23 20.48
CA LEU A 452 2.09 -27.27 21.51
C LEU A 452 2.52 -26.76 22.89
N VAL A 453 3.69 -26.13 22.95
CA VAL A 453 4.28 -25.58 24.17
C VAL A 453 3.43 -24.45 24.75
N GLU A 454 2.98 -23.53 23.90
CA GLU A 454 2.09 -22.44 24.32
C GLU A 454 0.76 -22.94 24.87
N ALA A 455 0.13 -23.92 24.20
CA ALA A 455 -1.13 -24.50 24.65
C ALA A 455 -0.96 -25.29 25.97
N LEU A 456 0.12 -26.07 26.10
CA LEU A 456 0.43 -26.79 27.36
C LEU A 456 0.76 -25.79 28.50
N ARG A 457 1.46 -24.72 28.23
CA ARG A 457 1.73 -23.63 29.18
C ARG A 457 0.46 -22.95 29.65
N ALA A 458 -0.48 -22.69 28.72
CA ALA A 458 -1.78 -22.10 29.05
C ALA A 458 -2.61 -23.00 29.97
N GLU A 459 -2.47 -24.33 29.87
CA GLU A 459 -3.06 -25.29 30.79
C GLU A 459 -2.26 -25.46 32.11
N GLY A 460 -1.12 -24.78 32.25
CA GLY A 460 -0.25 -24.91 33.43
C GLY A 460 0.63 -26.17 33.42
N ASN A 461 0.63 -26.91 32.32
CA ASN A 461 1.37 -28.17 32.18
C ASN A 461 2.80 -27.94 31.65
N TYR A 462 3.61 -27.24 32.44
CA TYR A 462 5.00 -26.90 32.07
C TYR A 462 5.91 -28.12 31.91
N LYS A 463 5.63 -29.22 32.61
CA LYS A 463 6.46 -30.43 32.53
C LYS A 463 6.36 -31.08 31.14
N ASP A 464 5.14 -31.23 30.63
CA ASP A 464 4.97 -31.79 29.29
C ASP A 464 5.40 -30.80 28.21
N ALA A 465 5.26 -29.48 28.44
CA ALA A 465 5.82 -28.45 27.57
C ALA A 465 7.35 -28.58 27.44
N ASN A 466 8.07 -28.74 28.57
CA ASN A 466 9.52 -28.94 28.56
C ASN A 466 9.93 -30.25 27.90
N ARG A 467 9.16 -31.34 28.12
CA ARG A 467 9.39 -32.61 27.42
C ARG A 467 9.26 -32.49 25.91
N ALA A 468 8.24 -31.79 25.42
CA ALA A 468 8.08 -31.52 23.99
C ALA A 468 9.29 -30.72 23.41
N LEU A 469 9.86 -29.80 24.17
CA LEU A 469 11.08 -29.08 23.74
C LEU A 469 12.32 -29.98 23.72
N GLU A 470 12.43 -30.95 24.64
CA GLU A 470 13.50 -31.97 24.62
C GLU A 470 13.36 -32.88 23.40
N GLU A 471 12.14 -33.29 23.04
CA GLU A 471 11.85 -34.03 21.81
C GLU A 471 12.26 -33.22 20.58
N MET A 472 11.94 -31.92 20.54
CA MET A 472 12.37 -31.01 19.46
C MET A 472 13.90 -30.96 19.32
N LEU A 473 14.63 -30.86 20.45
CA LEU A 473 16.10 -30.81 20.44
C LEU A 473 16.72 -32.13 20.00
N ALA A 474 16.04 -33.28 20.23
CA ALA A 474 16.49 -34.58 19.79
C ALA A 474 16.28 -34.81 18.29
N ASP A 475 15.14 -34.35 17.77
CA ASP A 475 14.76 -34.56 16.36
C ASP A 475 15.37 -33.52 15.40
N TYR A 476 15.59 -32.26 15.87
CA TYR A 476 16.04 -31.15 15.04
C TYR A 476 17.28 -30.46 15.63
N THR A 477 18.41 -30.56 14.94
CA THR A 477 19.73 -30.17 15.48
C THR A 477 20.26 -28.82 14.97
N SER A 478 19.52 -28.11 14.14
CA SER A 478 19.91 -26.82 13.59
C SER A 478 20.03 -25.73 14.67
N ASN A 479 20.75 -24.69 14.37
CA ASN A 479 20.82 -23.51 15.25
C ASN A 479 19.46 -22.82 15.40
N TYR A 480 18.62 -22.88 14.38
CA TYR A 480 17.27 -22.33 14.40
C TYR A 480 16.38 -23.09 15.41
N ALA A 481 16.28 -24.41 15.29
CA ALA A 481 15.50 -25.24 16.20
C ALA A 481 16.01 -25.14 17.65
N LYS A 482 17.35 -25.17 17.84
CA LYS A 482 17.97 -24.99 19.17
C LYS A 482 17.61 -23.67 19.79
N SER A 483 17.66 -22.56 19.02
CA SER A 483 17.31 -21.25 19.54
C SER A 483 15.86 -21.21 20.04
N ILE A 484 14.91 -21.76 19.26
CA ILE A 484 13.49 -21.82 19.64
C ILE A 484 13.31 -22.65 20.89
N ALA A 485 13.79 -23.90 20.89
CA ALA A 485 13.61 -24.80 22.01
C ALA A 485 14.18 -24.24 23.32
N TYR A 486 15.36 -23.62 23.26
CA TYR A 486 15.98 -23.08 24.47
C TYR A 486 15.31 -21.79 24.97
N TYR A 487 14.83 -20.89 24.10
CA TYR A 487 14.14 -19.70 24.63
C TYR A 487 12.76 -20.06 25.21
N GLU A 488 12.02 -20.99 24.62
CA GLU A 488 10.76 -21.47 25.18
C GLU A 488 10.96 -22.21 26.51
N LYS A 489 12.02 -23.05 26.60
CA LYS A 489 12.40 -23.72 27.87
C LYS A 489 12.74 -22.68 28.95
N ALA A 490 13.49 -21.64 28.59
CA ALA A 490 13.81 -20.56 29.51
C ALA A 490 12.57 -19.84 30.06
N TYR A 491 11.58 -19.58 29.19
CA TYR A 491 10.28 -19.02 29.61
C TYR A 491 9.53 -19.94 30.56
N ASN A 492 9.41 -21.23 30.23
CA ASN A 492 8.71 -22.19 31.08
C ASN A 492 9.34 -22.30 32.48
N LEU A 493 10.68 -22.40 32.54
CA LEU A 493 11.41 -22.47 33.81
C LEU A 493 11.27 -21.20 34.61
N ALA A 494 11.27 -20.03 33.94
CA ALA A 494 11.06 -18.74 34.60
C ALA A 494 9.64 -18.60 35.20
N GLU A 495 8.60 -19.09 34.50
CA GLU A 495 7.23 -19.08 35.01
C GLU A 495 7.04 -20.04 36.18
N MET A 496 7.69 -21.20 36.16
CA MET A 496 7.68 -22.14 37.30
C MET A 496 8.40 -21.57 38.53
N GLU A 497 9.27 -20.55 38.36
CA GLU A 497 10.16 -20.02 39.39
C GLU A 497 11.05 -21.09 40.05
N GLU A 498 11.11 -22.27 39.45
CA GLU A 498 12.00 -23.36 39.79
C GLU A 498 13.24 -23.34 38.92
N SER A 499 14.43 -23.59 39.46
CA SER A 499 15.67 -23.67 38.66
C SER A 499 15.97 -22.45 37.78
N LEU A 500 15.88 -21.23 38.36
CA LEU A 500 16.17 -19.97 37.64
C LEU A 500 17.60 -19.89 37.05
N ASP A 501 18.54 -20.70 37.56
CA ASP A 501 19.87 -20.83 36.98
C ASP A 501 19.85 -21.62 35.67
N GLU A 502 19.07 -22.70 35.59
CA GLU A 502 18.86 -23.44 34.34
C GLU A 502 18.08 -22.60 33.32
N ALA A 503 17.12 -21.81 33.79
CA ALA A 503 16.41 -20.85 32.92
C ALA A 503 17.38 -19.84 32.29
N LEU A 504 18.33 -19.33 33.08
CA LEU A 504 19.34 -18.38 32.61
C LEU A 504 20.28 -19.04 31.59
N GLU A 505 20.77 -20.24 31.85
CA GLU A 505 21.60 -20.99 30.92
C GLU A 505 20.87 -21.26 29.60
N SER A 506 19.62 -21.71 29.70
CA SER A 506 18.78 -21.93 28.51
C SER A 506 18.60 -20.64 27.69
N ALA A 507 18.31 -19.50 28.33
CA ALA A 507 18.17 -18.23 27.63
C ALA A 507 19.49 -17.76 26.95
N GLN A 508 20.63 -18.01 27.58
CA GLN A 508 21.96 -17.73 27.00
C GLN A 508 22.26 -18.63 25.81
N LEU A 509 21.96 -19.93 25.90
CA LEU A 509 22.08 -20.86 24.77
C LEU A 509 21.16 -20.45 23.62
N ALA A 510 19.92 -20.08 23.90
CA ALA A 510 19.01 -19.55 22.90
C ALA A 510 19.62 -18.36 22.16
N LEU A 511 20.18 -17.39 22.86
CA LEU A 511 20.81 -16.21 22.25
C LEU A 511 22.08 -16.57 21.43
N ARG A 512 22.85 -17.57 21.87
CA ARG A 512 24.02 -18.07 21.18
C ARG A 512 23.69 -18.73 19.83
N TYR A 513 22.61 -19.50 19.79
CA TYR A 513 22.18 -20.21 18.58
C TYR A 513 21.27 -19.34 17.67
N SER A 514 20.78 -18.20 18.15
CA SER A 514 19.82 -17.39 17.42
C SER A 514 20.42 -16.71 16.18
N PRO A 515 19.79 -16.87 15.01
CA PRO A 515 20.03 -16.02 13.85
C PRO A 515 19.85 -14.53 14.20
N LYS A 516 20.47 -13.63 13.41
CA LYS A 516 20.42 -12.19 13.68
C LYS A 516 18.98 -11.65 13.70
N GLU A 517 18.16 -12.17 12.82
CA GLU A 517 16.78 -11.78 12.55
C GLU A 517 15.81 -12.20 13.68
N LEU A 518 16.19 -13.17 14.50
CA LEU A 518 15.35 -13.72 15.57
C LEU A 518 15.82 -13.37 16.99
N LYS A 519 16.85 -12.56 17.13
CA LYS A 519 17.45 -12.23 18.45
C LYS A 519 16.49 -11.57 19.42
N GLN A 520 15.40 -10.96 18.95
CA GLN A 520 14.39 -10.36 19.83
C GLN A 520 13.76 -11.38 20.80
N PHE A 521 13.56 -12.63 20.38
CA PHE A 521 12.92 -13.66 21.22
C PHE A 521 13.83 -14.13 22.36
N PRO A 522 15.07 -14.60 22.14
CA PRO A 522 15.97 -14.95 23.23
C PRO A 522 16.30 -13.78 24.15
N LEU A 523 16.39 -12.54 23.62
CA LEU A 523 16.59 -11.35 24.47
C LEU A 523 15.39 -11.08 25.38
N ALA A 524 14.16 -11.33 24.88
CA ALA A 524 12.96 -11.23 25.69
C ALA A 524 12.96 -12.27 26.81
N ALA A 525 13.28 -13.54 26.47
CA ALA A 525 13.37 -14.61 27.45
C ALA A 525 14.44 -14.34 28.51
N LEU A 526 15.64 -13.89 28.07
CA LEU A 526 16.73 -13.54 28.99
C LEU A 526 16.32 -12.41 29.94
N GLY A 527 15.68 -11.36 29.41
CA GLY A 527 15.19 -10.27 30.22
C GLY A 527 14.09 -10.70 31.21
N TRP A 528 13.22 -11.63 30.80
CA TRP A 528 12.19 -12.19 31.69
C TRP A 528 12.78 -13.06 32.80
N VAL A 529 13.77 -13.87 32.51
CA VAL A 529 14.54 -14.65 33.52
C VAL A 529 15.20 -13.72 34.54
N TYR A 530 15.85 -12.64 34.10
CA TYR A 530 16.42 -11.64 35.02
C TYR A 530 15.34 -10.97 35.88
N PHE A 531 14.17 -10.69 35.30
CA PHE A 531 13.04 -10.16 36.07
C PHE A 531 12.62 -11.10 37.22
N LYS A 532 12.46 -12.39 36.93
CA LYS A 532 12.11 -13.41 37.93
C LYS A 532 13.22 -13.59 38.99
N ARG A 533 14.48 -13.41 38.60
CA ARG A 533 15.63 -13.36 39.54
C ARG A 533 15.70 -12.07 40.37
N ARG A 534 14.79 -11.12 40.16
CA ARG A 534 14.77 -9.79 40.76
C ARG A 534 15.95 -8.88 40.40
N ASP A 535 16.70 -9.21 39.36
CA ASP A 535 17.69 -8.29 38.76
C ASP A 535 16.98 -7.40 37.72
N PHE A 536 16.27 -6.41 38.22
CA PHE A 536 15.43 -5.54 37.38
C PHE A 536 16.26 -4.65 36.44
N ARG A 537 17.52 -4.36 36.79
CA ARG A 537 18.40 -3.58 35.92
C ARG A 537 18.76 -4.34 34.64
N SER A 538 19.23 -5.58 34.79
CA SER A 538 19.51 -6.46 33.65
C SER A 538 18.24 -6.79 32.87
N ALA A 539 17.11 -6.99 33.55
CA ALA A 539 15.83 -7.21 32.90
C ALA A 539 15.44 -6.04 31.98
N VAL A 540 15.54 -4.79 32.46
CA VAL A 540 15.26 -3.59 31.65
C VAL A 540 16.21 -3.49 30.44
N ASP A 541 17.50 -3.79 30.60
CA ASP A 541 18.47 -3.72 29.49
C ASP A 541 18.13 -4.72 28.38
N PHE A 542 17.93 -6.00 28.73
CA PHE A 542 17.62 -7.04 27.74
C PHE A 542 16.25 -6.88 27.08
N LEU A 543 15.22 -6.52 27.86
CA LEU A 543 13.87 -6.30 27.34
C LEU A 543 13.81 -5.04 26.45
N SER A 544 14.58 -4.00 26.76
CA SER A 544 14.69 -2.82 25.91
C SER A 544 15.31 -3.18 24.56
N LYS A 545 16.41 -3.95 24.55
CA LYS A 545 17.06 -4.43 23.32
C LYS A 545 16.13 -5.32 22.49
N SER A 546 15.36 -6.19 23.16
CA SER A 546 14.34 -7.00 22.50
C SER A 546 13.26 -6.13 21.83
N ALA A 547 12.73 -5.15 22.56
CA ALA A 547 11.69 -4.25 22.07
C ALA A 547 12.16 -3.26 20.98
N GLU A 548 13.47 -3.00 20.89
CA GLU A 548 14.09 -2.24 19.80
C GLU A 548 14.21 -3.05 18.52
N LEU A 549 14.56 -4.34 18.63
CA LEU A 549 14.68 -5.25 17.47
C LEU A 549 13.32 -5.65 16.91
N GLY A 550 12.34 -5.97 17.78
CA GLY A 550 11.01 -6.40 17.37
C GLY A 550 10.00 -6.21 18.51
N PRO A 551 9.24 -5.10 18.53
CA PRO A 551 8.28 -4.85 19.60
C PRO A 551 7.06 -5.76 19.47
N THR A 552 6.79 -6.55 20.53
CA THR A 552 5.57 -7.35 20.69
C THR A 552 4.79 -6.86 21.94
N ALA A 553 3.49 -7.20 22.03
CA ALA A 553 2.71 -6.89 23.21
C ALA A 553 3.35 -7.50 24.48
N THR A 554 3.84 -8.72 24.38
CA THR A 554 4.45 -9.48 25.48
C THR A 554 5.76 -8.85 25.94
N ASN A 555 6.74 -8.59 25.04
CA ASN A 555 8.02 -8.03 25.46
C ASN A 555 7.90 -6.59 25.98
N LEU A 556 6.96 -5.80 25.44
CA LEU A 556 6.65 -4.48 25.96
C LEU A 556 5.97 -4.53 27.32
N MET A 557 5.10 -5.53 27.57
CA MET A 557 4.51 -5.73 28.88
C MET A 557 5.58 -6.10 29.90
N HIS A 558 6.45 -7.06 29.59
CA HIS A 558 7.54 -7.48 30.47
C HIS A 558 8.51 -6.31 30.76
N LEU A 559 8.84 -5.51 29.73
CA LEU A 559 9.64 -4.30 29.89
C LEU A 559 8.95 -3.29 30.83
N GLY A 560 7.64 -3.07 30.64
CA GLY A 560 6.87 -2.18 31.52
C GLY A 560 6.87 -2.65 32.96
N MET A 561 6.77 -3.95 33.21
CA MET A 561 6.86 -4.55 34.55
C MET A 561 8.27 -4.36 35.15
N ALA A 562 9.32 -4.65 34.39
CA ALA A 562 10.70 -4.47 34.83
C ALA A 562 11.01 -3.00 35.17
N LEU A 563 10.55 -2.06 34.34
CA LEU A 563 10.67 -0.61 34.61
C LEU A 563 9.88 -0.17 35.87
N LEU A 564 8.73 -0.80 36.10
CA LEU A 564 7.94 -0.49 37.31
C LEU A 564 8.66 -0.91 38.59
N GLU A 565 9.21 -2.14 38.57
CA GLU A 565 9.96 -2.67 39.73
C GLU A 565 11.32 -1.96 39.92
N SER A 566 11.97 -1.52 38.83
CA SER A 566 13.18 -0.67 38.92
C SER A 566 12.90 0.77 39.39
N GLY A 567 11.62 1.17 39.56
CA GLY A 567 11.21 2.49 40.01
C GLY A 567 11.02 3.54 38.90
N GLU A 568 11.22 3.19 37.63
CA GLU A 568 11.11 4.08 36.46
C GLU A 568 9.66 4.23 35.95
N LYS A 569 8.79 4.73 36.80
CA LYS A 569 7.32 4.72 36.63
C LYS A 569 6.82 5.44 35.37
N ASP A 570 7.48 6.53 34.98
CA ASP A 570 7.04 7.32 33.82
C ASP A 570 7.39 6.60 32.51
N ARG A 571 8.55 5.95 32.42
CA ARG A 571 8.94 5.09 31.31
C ARG A 571 8.02 3.85 31.24
N ALA A 572 7.75 3.21 32.37
CA ALA A 572 6.82 2.08 32.44
C ALA A 572 5.45 2.45 31.85
N ARG A 573 4.91 3.65 32.23
CA ARG A 573 3.63 4.14 31.68
C ARG A 573 3.66 4.32 30.16
N GLN A 574 4.76 4.84 29.61
CA GLN A 574 4.90 5.00 28.15
C GLN A 574 4.94 3.65 27.44
N VAL A 575 5.72 2.71 27.98
CA VAL A 575 5.84 1.34 27.42
C VAL A 575 4.50 0.61 27.48
N PHE A 576 3.75 0.67 28.59
CA PHE A 576 2.42 0.08 28.68
C PHE A 576 1.41 0.72 27.71
N ARG A 577 1.50 2.04 27.45
CA ARG A 577 0.67 2.67 26.41
C ARG A 577 1.02 2.13 25.02
N ARG A 578 2.30 1.90 24.75
CA ARG A 578 2.75 1.30 23.49
C ARG A 578 2.28 -0.16 23.38
N ALA A 579 2.39 -0.96 24.44
CA ALA A 579 1.85 -2.33 24.47
C ALA A 579 0.34 -2.38 24.16
N LYS A 580 -0.42 -1.41 24.68
CA LYS A 580 -1.86 -1.27 24.43
C LYS A 580 -2.22 -0.97 22.98
N SER A 581 -1.31 -0.38 22.18
CA SER A 581 -1.56 -0.08 20.77
C SER A 581 -1.49 -1.31 19.87
N PHE A 582 -0.90 -2.41 20.35
CA PHE A 582 -0.98 -3.72 19.73
C PHE A 582 -2.36 -4.32 20.03
N LYS A 583 -3.40 -3.79 19.38
CA LYS A 583 -4.75 -4.34 19.47
C LYS A 583 -4.82 -5.62 18.64
N ILE A 584 -4.93 -6.75 19.31
CA ILE A 584 -5.39 -7.97 18.67
C ILE A 584 -6.79 -8.25 19.20
N LYS A 585 -7.75 -8.38 18.30
CA LYS A 585 -9.11 -8.74 18.63
C LYS A 585 -9.17 -10.28 18.70
N GLY A 586 -9.50 -10.82 19.85
CA GLY A 586 -10.06 -12.14 19.93
C GLY A 586 -9.16 -13.27 20.45
N ALA A 587 -8.08 -12.99 21.17
CA ALA A 587 -7.27 -14.05 21.77
C ALA A 587 -7.22 -13.93 23.30
N GLY A 588 -7.52 -15.02 23.98
CA GLY A 588 -7.58 -15.02 25.44
C GLY A 588 -6.26 -14.74 26.15
N LEU A 589 -5.12 -15.15 25.58
CA LEU A 589 -3.80 -14.85 26.16
C LEU A 589 -3.48 -13.36 26.07
N GLU A 590 -3.80 -12.72 24.94
CA GLU A 590 -3.58 -11.28 24.75
C GLU A 590 -4.58 -10.42 25.55
N GLU A 591 -5.78 -10.91 25.75
CA GLU A 591 -6.74 -10.26 26.64
C GLU A 591 -6.24 -10.33 28.09
N LYS A 592 -5.66 -11.44 28.53
CA LYS A 592 -4.95 -11.54 29.81
C LYS A 592 -3.76 -10.57 29.91
N ILE A 593 -2.94 -10.48 28.85
CA ILE A 593 -1.84 -9.50 28.77
C ILE A 593 -2.37 -8.07 28.84
N LEU A 594 -3.42 -7.76 28.06
CA LEU A 594 -4.05 -6.44 28.08
C LEU A 594 -4.69 -6.11 29.45
N GLU A 595 -5.24 -7.10 30.15
CA GLU A 595 -5.79 -6.95 31.49
C GLU A 595 -4.67 -6.69 32.52
N GLN A 596 -3.55 -7.40 32.42
CA GLN A 596 -2.36 -7.15 33.24
C GLN A 596 -1.80 -5.74 32.98
N VAL A 597 -1.71 -5.29 31.72
CA VAL A 597 -1.33 -3.93 31.34
C VAL A 597 -2.33 -2.90 31.92
N ARG A 598 -3.64 -3.17 31.85
CA ARG A 598 -4.67 -2.30 32.45
C ARG A 598 -4.49 -2.19 33.97
N SER A 599 -4.23 -3.33 34.63
CA SER A 599 -4.03 -3.39 36.09
C SER A 599 -2.77 -2.66 36.50
N ALA A 600 -1.64 -2.88 35.81
CA ALA A 600 -0.38 -2.17 36.06
C ALA A 600 -0.53 -0.66 35.82
N THR A 601 -1.21 -0.24 34.75
CA THR A 601 -1.46 1.18 34.47
C THR A 601 -2.31 1.82 35.57
N LYS A 602 -3.37 1.15 36.06
CA LYS A 602 -4.19 1.61 37.17
C LYS A 602 -3.38 1.75 38.46
N LEU A 603 -2.46 0.83 38.73
CA LEU A 603 -1.58 0.89 39.90
C LEU A 603 -0.67 2.12 39.83
N ILE A 604 -0.05 2.37 38.67
CA ILE A 604 0.80 3.55 38.45
C ILE A 604 0.00 4.83 38.69
N ASP A 605 -1.23 4.93 38.16
CA ASP A 605 -2.09 6.11 38.32
C ASP A 605 -2.45 6.36 39.78
N ARG A 606 -2.76 5.30 40.56
CA ARG A 606 -3.01 5.41 42.02
C ARG A 606 -1.78 5.90 42.79
N LEU A 607 -0.58 5.42 42.42
CA LEU A 607 0.67 5.85 43.04
C LEU A 607 0.98 7.32 42.72
N HIS A 608 0.70 7.79 41.51
CA HIS A 608 0.83 9.22 41.17
C HIS A 608 -0.17 10.11 41.90
N GLN A 609 -1.43 9.65 42.05
CA GLN A 609 -2.43 10.40 42.82
C GLN A 609 -2.06 10.52 44.32
N ARG A 610 -1.51 9.45 44.92
CA ARG A 610 -1.01 9.49 46.29
C ARG A 610 0.16 10.47 46.45
N ARG A 611 1.13 10.49 45.51
CA ARG A 611 2.23 11.47 45.52
C ARG A 611 1.75 12.92 45.40
N ARG A 612 0.77 13.18 44.50
CA ARG A 612 0.18 14.54 44.38
C ARG A 612 -0.57 14.99 45.65
N LYS A 613 -1.17 14.06 46.40
CA LYS A 613 -1.81 14.36 47.69
C LYS A 613 -0.78 14.65 48.74
N VAL A 614 0.32 13.88 48.81
CA VAL A 614 1.41 14.09 49.77
C VAL A 614 2.23 15.36 49.46
N ALA A 615 2.35 15.76 48.21
CA ALA A 615 3.03 17.02 47.83
C ALA A 615 2.16 18.27 47.99
N LYS A 616 0.86 18.12 48.30
CA LYS A 616 -0.07 19.22 48.61
C LYS A 616 -0.41 19.33 50.12
N SER A 617 -0.02 18.34 50.92
CA SER A 617 0.01 18.39 52.39
C SER A 617 1.40 18.80 52.88
#